data_dd298451c55273d2a41a46d78044cacf
#
_entry.id   dd298451c55273d2a41a46d78044cacf
#
_cell.length_a   1.000
_cell.length_b   1.000
_cell.length_c   1.000
_cell.angle_alpha   90.00
_cell.angle_beta   90.00
_cell.angle_gamma   90.00
#
_symmetry.space_group_name_H-M   'P 1'
#
loop_
_entity.id
_entity.type
_entity.pdbx_description
1 polymer ?
#
loop_
_entity_poly.entity_id
_entity_poly.type
_entity_poly.pdbx_seq_one_letter_code
_entity_poly.pdbx_strand_id
1 'polypeptide(L)'
;KLAVGIFVKMESPAAEKGADVIILESQAAVGGNSVRATGGMNAADTPAQDENEFGESAGVEKTLKTARTTYADNVTITKLAEEVEKQWADYQANPVGYFDSDELMELDTMIGGKGINNPELVEELADESADGVEWLKKYGINLTSVGSFGGASVKRIHRPVNAEGKTIAVGSYMIPLLEKACEENDKISIQLETTATTILTDENGKAVGVKAVGATGNEVTVNAKAVILATGGFGANLDMVAE
;
A
#
# COMPACT_ATOMS: atom_id res chain seq x y z
N LYS A 1 -21.88 3.50 8.93
CA LYS A 1 -21.53 3.87 7.56
C LYS A 1 -20.16 4.52 7.58
N LEU A 2 -19.32 4.11 6.69
CA LEU A 2 -17.98 4.65 6.47
C LEU A 2 -17.99 5.42 5.17
N ALA A 3 -17.34 6.53 5.08
CA ALA A 3 -17.37 7.33 3.86
C ALA A 3 -15.97 7.81 3.50
N VAL A 4 -15.71 7.84 2.25
CA VAL A 4 -14.88 8.69 1.40
C VAL A 4 -13.59 8.13 0.82
N GLY A 5 -13.59 8.03 -0.50
CA GLY A 5 -12.45 8.09 -1.40
C GLY A 5 -11.68 6.78 -1.60
N ILE A 6 -11.19 6.65 -2.76
CA ILE A 6 -10.66 5.50 -3.43
C ILE A 6 -9.57 4.75 -2.63
N PHE A 7 -9.90 3.67 -1.95
CA PHE A 7 -9.06 2.48 -1.85
C PHE A 7 -9.88 1.31 -1.30
N VAL A 8 -10.28 0.42 -2.18
CA VAL A 8 -10.99 -0.82 -1.90
C VAL A 8 -10.29 -1.67 -0.81
N LYS A 9 -9.01 -1.44 -0.55
CA LYS A 9 -8.25 -2.16 0.48
C LYS A 9 -8.73 -1.89 1.91
N MET A 10 -9.30 -0.73 2.22
CA MET A 10 -9.76 -0.41 3.58
C MET A 10 -11.26 -0.65 3.78
N GLU A 11 -12.05 -0.46 2.73
CA GLU A 11 -13.50 -0.63 2.78
C GLU A 11 -13.92 -2.10 2.78
N SER A 12 -13.25 -2.95 1.99
CA SER A 12 -13.55 -4.39 1.97
C SER A 12 -13.29 -5.06 3.32
N PRO A 13 -12.17 -4.87 4.01
CA PRO A 13 -11.98 -5.38 5.37
C PRO A 13 -12.98 -4.85 6.38
N ALA A 14 -13.43 -3.60 6.26
CA ALA A 14 -14.47 -3.06 7.14
C ALA A 14 -15.81 -3.78 6.92
N ALA A 15 -16.18 -4.03 5.65
CA ALA A 15 -17.37 -4.77 5.29
C ALA A 15 -17.26 -6.25 5.70
N GLU A 16 -16.11 -6.89 5.52
CA GLU A 16 -15.83 -8.26 5.99
C GLU A 16 -16.04 -8.39 7.52
N LYS A 17 -15.73 -7.33 8.27
CA LYS A 17 -16.00 -7.23 9.72
C LYS A 17 -17.42 -6.81 10.05
N GLY A 18 -18.31 -6.73 9.06
CA GLY A 18 -19.74 -6.50 9.21
C GLY A 18 -20.19 -5.03 9.19
N ALA A 19 -19.31 -4.09 8.86
CA ALA A 19 -19.71 -2.69 8.73
C ALA A 19 -20.48 -2.44 7.41
N ASP A 20 -21.48 -1.54 7.45
CA ASP A 20 -22.06 -0.97 6.25
C ASP A 20 -21.15 0.17 5.76
N VAL A 21 -20.73 0.11 4.51
CA VAL A 21 -19.76 1.03 3.91
C VAL A 21 -20.39 1.83 2.78
N ILE A 22 -20.11 3.12 2.73
CA ILE A 22 -20.41 3.98 1.58
C ILE A 22 -19.10 4.55 1.07
N ILE A 23 -18.78 4.30 -0.19
CA ILE A 23 -17.65 4.90 -0.91
C ILE A 23 -18.19 6.12 -1.67
N LEU A 24 -17.62 7.29 -1.42
CA LEU A 24 -17.89 8.50 -2.20
C LEU A 24 -16.72 8.74 -3.14
N GLU A 25 -16.96 8.73 -4.42
CA GLU A 25 -15.97 8.96 -5.48
C GLU A 25 -16.35 10.21 -6.28
N SER A 26 -15.42 11.13 -6.41
CA SER A 26 -15.64 12.41 -7.11
C SER A 26 -15.74 12.27 -8.62
N GLN A 27 -15.16 11.21 -9.18
CA GLN A 27 -15.14 10.94 -10.61
C GLN A 27 -16.30 10.04 -11.04
N ALA A 28 -16.48 9.92 -12.35
CA ALA A 28 -17.49 9.04 -12.96
C ALA A 28 -17.09 7.54 -12.94
N ALA A 29 -15.89 7.22 -12.44
CA ALA A 29 -15.40 5.85 -12.29
C ALA A 29 -14.42 5.78 -11.11
N VAL A 30 -14.34 4.61 -10.48
CA VAL A 30 -13.37 4.35 -9.42
C VAL A 30 -11.95 4.18 -9.95
N GLY A 31 -10.97 4.20 -9.05
CA GLY A 31 -9.56 3.87 -9.35
C GLY A 31 -8.62 5.06 -9.44
N GLY A 32 -9.09 6.24 -9.82
CA GLY A 32 -8.29 7.47 -9.86
C GLY A 32 -6.91 7.26 -10.49
N ASN A 33 -5.86 7.64 -9.77
CA ASN A 33 -4.48 7.40 -10.20
C ASN A 33 -4.05 5.93 -10.07
N SER A 34 -4.70 5.15 -9.22
CA SER A 34 -4.35 3.74 -9.00
C SER A 34 -4.59 2.88 -10.24
N VAL A 35 -5.65 3.13 -11.03
CA VAL A 35 -5.90 2.41 -12.28
C VAL A 35 -4.78 2.61 -13.32
N ARG A 36 -4.05 3.71 -13.21
CA ARG A 36 -2.94 4.09 -14.12
C ARG A 36 -1.59 3.58 -13.66
N ALA A 37 -1.50 2.93 -12.50
CA ALA A 37 -0.24 2.41 -11.97
C ALA A 37 0.29 1.29 -12.88
N THR A 38 1.49 1.49 -13.42
CA THR A 38 2.14 0.55 -14.35
C THR A 38 3.16 -0.36 -13.68
N GLY A 39 3.54 -0.05 -12.45
CA GLY A 39 4.48 -0.82 -11.64
C GLY A 39 3.87 -2.09 -11.05
N GLY A 40 4.12 -2.34 -9.80
CA GLY A 40 3.60 -3.44 -8.98
C GLY A 40 3.45 -2.99 -7.53
N MET A 41 3.26 -3.95 -6.65
CA MET A 41 3.24 -3.74 -5.20
C MET A 41 4.55 -4.24 -4.59
N ASN A 42 5.16 -3.44 -3.75
CA ASN A 42 6.31 -3.88 -2.96
C ASN A 42 5.81 -4.65 -1.74
N ALA A 43 6.42 -5.80 -1.51
CA ALA A 43 6.21 -6.59 -0.31
C ALA A 43 7.48 -7.40 -0.02
N ALA A 44 7.82 -7.56 1.24
CA ALA A 44 8.94 -8.34 1.71
C ALA A 44 8.49 -9.75 2.15
N ASP A 45 9.43 -10.68 2.17
CA ASP A 45 9.26 -12.05 2.71
C ASP A 45 7.99 -12.77 2.22
N THR A 46 7.76 -12.75 0.91
CA THR A 46 6.57 -13.36 0.32
C THR A 46 6.84 -14.72 -0.30
N PRO A 47 5.85 -15.64 -0.31
CA PRO A 47 5.97 -16.90 -1.04
C PRO A 47 6.29 -16.72 -2.53
N ALA A 48 5.82 -15.64 -3.16
CA ALA A 48 6.11 -15.36 -4.56
C ALA A 48 7.58 -15.00 -4.81
N GLN A 49 8.30 -14.47 -3.83
CA GLN A 49 9.75 -14.28 -3.92
C GLN A 49 10.46 -15.62 -3.97
N ASP A 50 10.10 -16.56 -3.11
CA ASP A 50 10.67 -17.91 -3.08
C ASP A 50 10.38 -18.70 -4.37
N GLU A 51 9.15 -18.63 -4.87
CA GLU A 51 8.72 -19.32 -6.09
C GLU A 51 9.41 -18.81 -7.36
N ASN A 52 9.89 -17.58 -7.39
CA ASN A 52 10.57 -17.03 -8.56
C ASN A 52 12.06 -17.44 -8.67
N GLU A 53 12.58 -18.25 -7.76
CA GLU A 53 13.92 -18.86 -7.80
C GLU A 53 15.04 -17.83 -8.11
N PHE A 54 15.02 -16.67 -7.46
CA PHE A 54 16.09 -15.69 -7.63
C PHE A 54 17.38 -16.21 -7.01
N GLY A 55 18.39 -16.47 -7.77
CA GLY A 55 19.62 -17.07 -7.30
C GLY A 55 20.45 -16.25 -6.31
N GLU A 56 20.08 -14.99 -6.02
CA GLU A 56 20.87 -14.11 -5.16
C GLU A 56 20.07 -12.92 -4.60
N SER A 57 20.48 -12.43 -3.44
CA SER A 57 20.01 -11.19 -2.80
C SER A 57 21.09 -10.09 -2.98
N ALA A 58 21.25 -9.63 -4.21
CA ALA A 58 22.42 -8.91 -4.71
C ALA A 58 22.70 -7.55 -4.07
N GLY A 59 21.79 -6.96 -3.33
CA GLY A 59 21.90 -5.60 -2.81
C GLY A 59 22.15 -5.48 -1.32
N VAL A 60 21.98 -6.55 -0.55
CA VAL A 60 21.98 -6.54 0.92
C VAL A 60 23.27 -5.93 1.48
N GLU A 61 24.43 -6.44 1.09
CA GLU A 61 25.72 -5.96 1.59
C GLU A 61 25.98 -4.49 1.27
N LYS A 62 25.51 -4.05 0.10
CA LYS A 62 25.62 -2.63 -0.29
C LYS A 62 24.74 -1.74 0.60
N THR A 63 23.53 -2.17 0.89
CA THR A 63 22.59 -1.45 1.78
C THR A 63 23.18 -1.38 3.20
N LEU A 64 23.64 -2.50 3.75
CA LEU A 64 24.32 -2.56 5.05
C LEU A 64 25.53 -1.62 5.10
N LYS A 65 26.38 -1.65 4.08
CA LYS A 65 27.52 -0.72 4.00
C LYS A 65 27.07 0.75 3.98
N THR A 66 26.01 1.07 3.24
CA THR A 66 25.46 2.43 3.20
C THR A 66 24.94 2.87 4.56
N ALA A 67 24.21 2.01 5.26
CA ALA A 67 23.74 2.25 6.62
C ALA A 67 24.90 2.58 7.57
N ARG A 68 25.97 1.78 7.54
CA ARG A 68 27.13 1.92 8.43
C ARG A 68 28.05 3.10 8.11
N THR A 69 28.04 3.60 6.88
CA THR A 69 28.95 4.68 6.45
C THR A 69 28.24 6.02 6.33
N THR A 70 27.12 6.06 5.62
CA THR A 70 26.42 7.31 5.31
C THR A 70 25.45 7.71 6.44
N TYR A 71 24.92 6.71 7.14
CA TYR A 71 23.89 6.91 8.17
C TYR A 71 24.33 6.42 9.55
N ALA A 72 25.64 6.38 9.81
CA ALA A 72 26.21 5.89 11.08
C ALA A 72 25.67 6.61 12.34
N ASP A 73 25.27 7.87 12.19
CA ASP A 73 24.72 8.68 13.28
C ASP A 73 23.18 8.56 13.40
N ASN A 74 22.50 7.86 12.48
CA ASN A 74 21.07 7.66 12.55
C ASN A 74 20.73 6.38 13.33
N VAL A 75 20.19 6.56 14.56
CA VAL A 75 19.94 5.46 15.50
C VAL A 75 18.96 4.42 14.93
N THR A 76 17.93 4.83 14.20
CA THR A 76 16.95 3.91 13.61
C THR A 76 17.61 3.07 12.52
N ILE A 77 18.30 3.70 11.58
CA ILE A 77 18.98 3.00 10.48
C ILE A 77 20.06 2.05 10.99
N THR A 78 20.81 2.44 12.03
CA THR A 78 21.86 1.59 12.59
C THR A 78 21.30 0.36 13.31
N LYS A 79 20.17 0.49 14.02
CA LYS A 79 19.48 -0.66 14.63
C LYS A 79 18.91 -1.63 13.59
N LEU A 80 18.25 -1.12 12.56
CA LEU A 80 17.77 -1.94 11.45
C LEU A 80 18.94 -2.68 10.76
N ALA A 81 20.06 -1.99 10.54
CA ALA A 81 21.24 -2.62 9.95
C ALA A 81 21.82 -3.74 10.84
N GLU A 82 21.78 -3.62 12.17
CA GLU A 82 22.20 -4.68 13.10
C GLU A 82 21.32 -5.93 12.97
N GLU A 83 20.00 -5.75 12.87
CA GLU A 83 19.09 -6.89 12.73
C GLU A 83 19.23 -7.55 11.34
N VAL A 84 19.29 -6.75 10.27
CA VAL A 84 19.51 -7.25 8.91
C VAL A 84 20.86 -7.98 8.77
N GLU A 85 21.94 -7.47 9.39
CA GLU A 85 23.25 -8.16 9.41
C GLU A 85 23.15 -9.56 10.02
N LYS A 86 22.43 -9.70 11.12
CA LYS A 86 22.21 -10.97 11.78
C LYS A 86 21.37 -11.92 10.91
N GLN A 87 20.23 -11.46 10.38
CA GLN A 87 19.37 -12.24 9.48
C GLN A 87 20.14 -12.67 8.23
N TRP A 88 20.93 -11.79 7.64
CA TRP A 88 21.76 -12.09 6.47
C TRP A 88 22.83 -13.12 6.77
N ALA A 89 23.50 -13.06 7.92
CA ALA A 89 24.48 -14.05 8.34
C ALA A 89 23.84 -15.43 8.56
N ASP A 90 22.65 -15.49 9.16
CA ASP A 90 21.89 -16.70 9.37
C ASP A 90 21.46 -17.33 8.04
N TYR A 91 20.97 -16.52 7.10
CA TYR A 91 20.64 -16.96 5.76
C TYR A 91 21.87 -17.49 5.01
N GLN A 92 23.00 -16.80 5.05
CA GLN A 92 24.23 -17.25 4.40
C GLN A 92 24.76 -18.58 4.97
N ALA A 93 24.53 -18.84 6.25
CA ALA A 93 24.89 -20.12 6.89
C ALA A 93 24.00 -21.28 6.47
N ASN A 94 22.72 -21.02 6.17
CA ASN A 94 21.75 -22.02 5.74
C ASN A 94 20.73 -21.41 4.76
N PRO A 95 21.10 -21.16 3.51
CA PRO A 95 20.22 -20.49 2.55
C PRO A 95 19.00 -21.35 2.19
N VAL A 96 17.82 -20.79 2.42
CA VAL A 96 16.52 -21.36 2.06
C VAL A 96 15.66 -20.28 1.44
N GLY A 97 15.08 -20.53 0.29
CA GLY A 97 14.27 -19.54 -0.43
C GLY A 97 15.07 -18.35 -0.92
N TYR A 98 14.39 -17.22 -1.08
CA TYR A 98 14.98 -15.94 -1.44
C TYR A 98 15.13 -15.06 -0.19
N PHE A 99 16.29 -14.44 0.01
CA PHE A 99 16.47 -13.56 1.16
C PHE A 99 15.77 -12.22 0.96
N ASP A 100 14.79 -11.98 1.78
CA ASP A 100 14.21 -10.66 2.08
C ASP A 100 13.71 -10.69 3.52
N SER A 101 13.44 -9.54 4.10
CA SER A 101 12.79 -9.39 5.41
C SER A 101 12.12 -8.03 5.51
N ASP A 102 11.21 -7.90 6.46
CA ASP A 102 10.54 -6.65 6.75
C ASP A 102 11.56 -5.60 7.16
N GLU A 103 12.54 -5.95 8.00
CA GLU A 103 13.59 -5.03 8.44
C GLU A 103 14.52 -4.61 7.29
N LEU A 104 14.76 -5.48 6.28
CA LEU A 104 15.49 -5.07 5.08
C LEU A 104 14.66 -4.11 4.23
N MET A 105 13.35 -4.30 4.13
CA MET A 105 12.45 -3.37 3.45
C MET A 105 12.37 -2.03 4.17
N GLU A 106 12.31 -2.05 5.50
CA GLU A 106 12.39 -0.84 6.33
C GLU A 106 13.72 -0.10 6.11
N LEU A 107 14.85 -0.83 6.17
CA LEU A 107 16.18 -0.27 5.98
C LEU A 107 16.33 0.40 4.61
N ASP A 108 15.92 -0.26 3.54
CA ASP A 108 15.91 0.31 2.19
C ASP A 108 15.04 1.57 2.11
N THR A 109 13.86 1.53 2.74
CA THR A 109 12.90 2.64 2.75
C THR A 109 13.44 3.84 3.54
N MET A 110 14.01 3.60 4.72
CA MET A 110 14.64 4.64 5.54
C MET A 110 15.83 5.29 4.83
N ILE A 111 16.68 4.50 4.18
CA ILE A 111 17.81 5.00 3.38
C ILE A 111 17.32 5.79 2.17
N GLY A 112 16.32 5.27 1.45
CA GLY A 112 15.69 5.92 0.30
C GLY A 112 15.08 7.27 0.64
N GLY A 113 14.46 7.37 1.81
CA GLY A 113 13.92 8.61 2.38
C GLY A 113 14.96 9.48 3.09
N LYS A 114 16.26 9.15 3.00
CA LYS A 114 17.37 9.89 3.61
C LYS A 114 17.29 9.98 5.14
N GLY A 115 16.64 9.03 5.77
CA GLY A 115 16.51 8.96 7.24
C GLY A 115 15.53 9.97 7.85
N ILE A 116 14.70 10.64 7.03
CA ILE A 116 13.69 11.61 7.52
C ILE A 116 12.27 11.03 7.56
N ASN A 117 12.10 9.79 7.13
CA ASN A 117 10.83 9.07 7.20
C ASN A 117 10.37 8.96 8.66
N ASN A 118 9.04 8.84 8.85
CA ASN A 118 8.51 8.38 10.14
C ASN A 118 8.76 6.87 10.26
N PRO A 119 9.59 6.41 11.23
CA PRO A 119 9.93 5.00 11.36
C PRO A 119 8.72 4.10 11.62
N GLU A 120 7.77 4.53 12.47
CA GLU A 120 6.58 3.75 12.81
C GLU A 120 5.69 3.47 11.58
N LEU A 121 5.61 4.43 10.64
CA LEU A 121 4.86 4.23 9.38
C LEU A 121 5.62 3.34 8.39
N VAL A 122 6.94 3.32 8.46
CA VAL A 122 7.77 2.45 7.60
C VAL A 122 7.70 1.01 8.10
N GLU A 123 7.75 0.78 9.41
CA GLU A 123 7.55 -0.50 10.09
C GLU A 123 6.18 -1.08 9.72
N GLU A 124 5.09 -0.35 9.96
CA GLU A 124 3.72 -0.79 9.60
C GLU A 124 3.59 -1.17 8.10
N LEU A 125 4.23 -0.39 7.22
CA LEU A 125 4.22 -0.71 5.79
C LEU A 125 4.96 -1.99 5.47
N ALA A 126 6.11 -2.24 6.07
CA ALA A 126 6.92 -3.42 5.82
C ALA A 126 6.25 -4.68 6.37
N ASP A 127 5.89 -4.66 7.66
CA ASP A 127 5.28 -5.78 8.37
C ASP A 127 3.98 -6.27 7.72
N GLU A 128 3.13 -5.34 7.26
CA GLU A 128 1.83 -5.66 6.66
C GLU A 128 1.89 -5.90 5.13
N SER A 129 3.06 -5.78 4.52
CA SER A 129 3.19 -5.81 3.06
C SER A 129 2.87 -7.17 2.44
N ALA A 130 3.40 -8.26 3.00
CA ALA A 130 3.15 -9.62 2.56
C ALA A 130 1.68 -10.00 2.73
N ASP A 131 1.13 -9.76 3.91
CA ASP A 131 -0.29 -9.99 4.22
C ASP A 131 -1.21 -9.22 3.27
N GLY A 132 -0.82 -7.99 2.91
CA GLY A 132 -1.54 -7.19 1.92
C GLY A 132 -1.58 -7.83 0.53
N VAL A 133 -0.48 -8.42 0.07
CA VAL A 133 -0.42 -9.15 -1.21
C VAL A 133 -1.22 -10.45 -1.14
N GLU A 134 -1.11 -11.20 -0.06
CA GLU A 134 -1.85 -12.44 0.14
C GLU A 134 -3.37 -12.19 0.26
N TRP A 135 -3.79 -11.11 0.95
CA TRP A 135 -5.19 -10.72 1.06
C TRP A 135 -5.84 -10.48 -0.31
N LEU A 136 -5.11 -9.92 -1.29
CA LEU A 136 -5.61 -9.67 -2.64
C LEU A 136 -6.02 -10.93 -3.38
N LYS A 137 -5.43 -12.09 -3.06
CA LYS A 137 -5.77 -13.39 -3.68
C LYS A 137 -7.22 -13.79 -3.45
N LYS A 138 -7.85 -13.35 -2.35
CA LYS A 138 -9.29 -13.56 -2.08
C LYS A 138 -10.18 -13.02 -3.19
N TYR A 139 -9.71 -11.99 -3.90
CA TYR A 139 -10.44 -11.31 -4.99
C TYR A 139 -9.94 -11.72 -6.37
N GLY A 140 -9.17 -12.82 -6.45
CA GLY A 140 -8.61 -13.32 -7.71
C GLY A 140 -7.44 -12.47 -8.23
N ILE A 141 -6.87 -11.61 -7.42
CA ILE A 141 -5.74 -10.77 -7.77
C ILE A 141 -4.45 -11.51 -7.39
N ASN A 142 -3.75 -12.00 -8.40
CA ASN A 142 -2.53 -12.77 -8.25
C ASN A 142 -1.33 -11.97 -8.79
N LEU A 143 -0.41 -11.61 -7.90
CA LEU A 143 0.78 -10.83 -8.23
C LEU A 143 2.02 -11.74 -8.11
N THR A 144 2.19 -12.64 -9.08
CA THR A 144 3.13 -13.77 -9.01
C THR A 144 4.51 -13.47 -9.58
N SER A 145 4.66 -12.44 -10.41
CA SER A 145 5.96 -12.08 -10.97
C SER A 145 6.64 -11.05 -10.09
N VAL A 146 7.82 -11.38 -9.57
CA VAL A 146 8.60 -10.50 -8.71
C VAL A 146 9.78 -9.94 -9.46
N GLY A 147 10.02 -8.65 -9.33
CA GLY A 147 11.09 -7.94 -10.04
C GLY A 147 11.80 -6.88 -9.19
N SER A 148 12.81 -6.27 -9.79
CA SER A 148 13.55 -5.16 -9.19
C SER A 148 12.85 -3.83 -9.43
N PHE A 149 13.04 -2.88 -8.50
CA PHE A 149 12.75 -1.48 -8.73
C PHE A 149 13.84 -0.60 -8.12
N GLY A 150 13.86 0.69 -8.48
CA GLY A 150 14.90 1.60 -7.99
C GLY A 150 14.78 1.85 -6.49
N GLY A 151 15.88 1.66 -5.77
CA GLY A 151 15.98 1.88 -4.31
C GLY A 151 15.89 0.62 -3.46
N ALA A 152 15.33 -0.49 -3.98
CA ALA A 152 15.35 -1.76 -3.25
C ALA A 152 16.69 -2.50 -3.42
N SER A 153 17.18 -3.08 -2.35
CA SER A 153 18.38 -3.93 -2.34
C SER A 153 18.14 -5.30 -2.96
N VAL A 154 16.89 -5.77 -2.92
CA VAL A 154 16.45 -7.08 -3.43
C VAL A 154 15.20 -6.93 -4.29
N LYS A 155 14.82 -8.00 -4.98
CA LYS A 155 13.61 -8.02 -5.80
C LYS A 155 12.39 -8.18 -4.91
N ARG A 156 11.49 -7.20 -4.90
CA ARG A 156 10.27 -7.22 -4.10
C ARG A 156 9.07 -6.54 -4.75
N ILE A 157 9.14 -6.16 -6.03
CA ILE A 157 7.98 -5.59 -6.72
C ILE A 157 7.15 -6.70 -7.36
N HIS A 158 5.98 -6.94 -6.81
CA HIS A 158 5.03 -7.98 -7.23
C HIS A 158 4.13 -7.44 -8.33
N ARG A 159 4.03 -8.19 -9.43
CA ARG A 159 3.26 -7.82 -10.64
C ARG A 159 2.36 -8.95 -11.11
N PRO A 160 1.21 -8.62 -11.69
CA PRO A 160 0.40 -9.61 -12.39
C PRO A 160 1.05 -10.01 -13.71
N VAL A 161 0.72 -11.21 -14.19
CA VAL A 161 1.09 -11.70 -15.50
C VAL A 161 -0.15 -12.01 -16.33
N ASN A 162 -0.05 -11.85 -17.65
CA ASN A 162 -1.10 -12.28 -18.58
C ASN A 162 -0.97 -13.78 -18.89
N ALA A 163 -1.87 -14.29 -19.75
CA ALA A 163 -1.88 -15.71 -20.12
C ALA A 163 -0.60 -16.20 -20.81
N GLU A 164 0.17 -15.31 -21.39
CA GLU A 164 1.47 -15.58 -22.04
C GLU A 164 2.65 -15.47 -21.05
N GLY A 165 2.39 -15.27 -19.75
CA GLY A 165 3.43 -15.12 -18.71
C GLY A 165 4.14 -13.77 -18.72
N LYS A 166 3.63 -12.78 -19.45
CA LYS A 166 4.20 -11.43 -19.51
C LYS A 166 3.64 -10.56 -18.38
N THR A 167 4.50 -9.82 -17.70
CA THR A 167 4.08 -8.82 -16.72
C THR A 167 3.21 -7.74 -17.36
N ILE A 168 2.15 -7.37 -16.66
CA ILE A 168 1.23 -6.30 -17.05
C ILE A 168 1.13 -5.24 -15.96
N ALA A 169 0.49 -4.11 -16.28
CA ALA A 169 0.29 -3.02 -15.35
C ALA A 169 -0.62 -3.43 -14.17
N VAL A 170 -0.16 -3.20 -12.95
CA VAL A 170 -0.88 -3.64 -11.74
C VAL A 170 -2.21 -2.91 -11.58
N GLY A 171 -2.28 -1.62 -11.84
CA GLY A 171 -3.48 -0.81 -11.61
C GLY A 171 -4.66 -1.22 -12.48
N SER A 172 -4.45 -1.32 -13.79
CA SER A 172 -5.49 -1.72 -14.73
C SER A 172 -5.93 -3.19 -14.58
N TYR A 173 -5.10 -4.02 -13.95
CA TYR A 173 -5.45 -5.40 -13.59
C TYR A 173 -6.24 -5.47 -12.28
N MET A 174 -5.79 -4.77 -11.27
CA MET A 174 -6.29 -4.90 -9.89
C MET A 174 -7.60 -4.13 -9.66
N ILE A 175 -7.70 -2.90 -10.15
CA ILE A 175 -8.83 -2.02 -9.84
C ILE A 175 -10.17 -2.59 -10.30
N PRO A 176 -10.33 -3.14 -11.52
CA PRO A 176 -11.62 -3.73 -11.91
C PRO A 176 -12.04 -4.95 -11.07
N LEU A 177 -11.08 -5.74 -10.59
CA LEU A 177 -11.37 -6.89 -9.72
C LEU A 177 -11.83 -6.45 -8.33
N LEU A 178 -11.21 -5.39 -7.80
CA LEU A 178 -11.60 -4.81 -6.51
C LEU A 178 -12.95 -4.08 -6.61
N GLU A 179 -13.22 -3.36 -7.70
CA GLU A 179 -14.52 -2.74 -7.98
C GLU A 179 -15.61 -3.79 -7.98
N LYS A 180 -15.42 -4.86 -8.76
CA LYS A 180 -16.35 -5.99 -8.80
C LYS A 180 -16.59 -6.58 -7.41
N ALA A 181 -15.56 -6.78 -6.62
CA ALA A 181 -15.68 -7.30 -5.25
C ALA A 181 -16.52 -6.38 -4.35
N CYS A 182 -16.42 -5.06 -4.55
CA CYS A 182 -17.28 -4.10 -3.84
C CYS A 182 -18.73 -4.19 -4.33
N GLU A 183 -18.97 -4.27 -5.63
CA GLU A 183 -20.31 -4.36 -6.20
C GLU A 183 -21.05 -5.66 -5.80
N GLU A 184 -20.32 -6.75 -5.63
CA GLU A 184 -20.85 -8.04 -5.20
C GLU A 184 -21.08 -8.12 -3.66
N ASN A 185 -20.70 -7.10 -2.89
CA ASN A 185 -20.86 -7.06 -1.43
C ASN A 185 -22.04 -6.16 -1.03
N ASP A 186 -23.11 -6.77 -0.53
CA ASP A 186 -24.34 -6.08 -0.10
C ASP A 186 -24.12 -5.00 0.98
N LYS A 187 -22.97 -5.01 1.66
CA LYS A 187 -22.60 -4.02 2.69
C LYS A 187 -21.86 -2.83 2.12
N ILE A 188 -21.49 -2.84 0.86
CA ILE A 188 -20.75 -1.75 0.21
C ILE A 188 -21.65 -1.08 -0.84
N SER A 189 -21.71 0.24 -0.80
CA SER A 189 -22.33 1.04 -1.85
C SER A 189 -21.34 2.08 -2.36
N ILE A 190 -21.21 2.19 -3.70
CA ILE A 190 -20.36 3.19 -4.35
C ILE A 190 -21.24 4.30 -4.90
N GLN A 191 -20.92 5.55 -4.57
CA GLN A 191 -21.58 6.74 -5.11
C GLN A 191 -20.54 7.52 -5.91
N LEU A 192 -20.63 7.38 -7.22
CA LEU A 192 -19.80 8.12 -8.18
C LEU A 192 -20.25 9.58 -8.30
N GLU A 193 -19.40 10.41 -8.90
CA GLU A 193 -19.65 11.83 -9.14
C GLU A 193 -20.13 12.57 -7.87
N THR A 194 -19.65 12.11 -6.71
CA THR A 194 -20.03 12.64 -5.40
C THR A 194 -18.77 13.09 -4.67
N THR A 195 -18.55 14.40 -4.67
CA THR A 195 -17.34 15.01 -4.09
C THR A 195 -17.54 15.32 -2.61
N ALA A 196 -16.80 14.66 -1.76
CA ALA A 196 -16.74 15.00 -0.33
C ALA A 196 -16.10 16.36 -0.12
N THR A 197 -16.73 17.19 0.71
CA THR A 197 -16.32 18.58 0.93
C THR A 197 -15.95 18.88 2.38
N THR A 198 -16.55 18.16 3.33
CA THR A 198 -16.37 18.45 4.76
C THR A 198 -16.54 17.21 5.60
N ILE A 199 -15.62 16.96 6.52
CA ILE A 199 -15.81 15.96 7.58
C ILE A 199 -16.65 16.61 8.68
N LEU A 200 -17.75 15.97 9.05
CA LEU A 200 -18.58 16.39 10.17
C LEU A 200 -18.00 15.82 11.46
N THR A 201 -17.86 16.68 12.46
CA THR A 201 -17.38 16.30 13.79
C THR A 201 -18.42 16.64 14.85
N ASP A 202 -18.41 15.88 15.95
CA ASP A 202 -19.16 16.22 17.15
C ASP A 202 -18.44 17.30 18.01
N GLU A 203 -19.02 17.65 19.14
CA GLU A 203 -18.47 18.63 20.09
C GLU A 203 -17.09 18.26 20.66
N ASN A 204 -16.70 16.97 20.57
CA ASN A 204 -15.42 16.46 21.02
C ASN A 204 -14.40 16.34 19.87
N GLY A 205 -14.74 16.78 18.65
CA GLY A 205 -13.89 16.66 17.47
C GLY A 205 -13.88 15.30 16.81
N LYS A 206 -14.72 14.34 17.27
CA LYS A 206 -14.82 13.01 16.68
C LYS A 206 -15.60 13.07 15.37
N ALA A 207 -15.07 12.42 14.31
CA ALA A 207 -15.76 12.32 13.04
C ALA A 207 -17.08 11.55 13.17
N VAL A 208 -18.18 12.16 12.72
CA VAL A 208 -19.55 11.63 12.77
C VAL A 208 -20.22 11.54 11.41
N GLY A 209 -19.53 11.96 10.35
CA GLY A 209 -20.06 11.91 8.99
C GLY A 209 -19.30 12.78 8.01
N VAL A 210 -19.88 12.92 6.82
CA VAL A 210 -19.31 13.69 5.71
C VAL A 210 -20.41 14.48 5.01
N LYS A 211 -20.13 15.72 4.63
CA LYS A 211 -20.87 16.45 3.59
C LYS A 211 -20.21 16.24 2.24
N ALA A 212 -21.03 16.13 1.22
CA ALA A 212 -20.59 15.97 -0.17
C ALA A 212 -21.53 16.73 -1.12
N VAL A 213 -21.08 16.89 -2.35
CA VAL A 213 -21.86 17.47 -3.45
C VAL A 213 -21.93 16.43 -4.57
N GLY A 214 -23.14 16.06 -4.96
CA GLY A 214 -23.39 15.13 -6.08
C GLY A 214 -23.28 15.80 -7.45
N ALA A 215 -23.36 15.00 -8.52
CA ALA A 215 -23.20 15.40 -9.92
C ALA A 215 -24.09 16.59 -10.35
N THR A 216 -25.29 16.69 -9.80
CA THR A 216 -26.25 17.77 -10.11
C THR A 216 -26.11 19.01 -9.20
N GLY A 217 -25.08 19.05 -8.35
CA GLY A 217 -24.88 20.11 -7.37
C GLY A 217 -25.75 19.95 -6.10
N ASN A 218 -26.44 18.85 -5.94
CA ASN A 218 -27.23 18.54 -4.76
C ASN A 218 -26.33 18.23 -3.56
N GLU A 219 -26.69 18.76 -2.40
CA GLU A 219 -26.01 18.42 -1.15
C GLU A 219 -26.34 17.00 -0.70
N VAL A 220 -25.31 16.27 -0.28
CA VAL A 220 -25.39 14.92 0.30
C VAL A 220 -24.78 14.97 1.68
N THR A 221 -25.49 14.42 2.67
CA THR A 221 -24.95 14.24 4.04
C THR A 221 -24.96 12.76 4.38
N VAL A 222 -23.81 12.23 4.71
CA VAL A 222 -23.66 10.84 5.17
C VAL A 222 -23.27 10.86 6.63
N ASN A 223 -24.15 10.34 7.50
CA ASN A 223 -23.83 10.11 8.89
C ASN A 223 -23.07 8.77 9.03
N ALA A 224 -21.94 8.79 9.71
CA ALA A 224 -21.08 7.63 9.84
C ALA A 224 -20.46 7.53 11.24
N LYS A 225 -20.18 6.32 11.70
CA LYS A 225 -19.47 6.07 12.97
C LYS A 225 -17.96 6.30 12.86
N ALA A 226 -17.43 6.20 11.64
CA ALA A 226 -16.04 6.46 11.27
C ALA A 226 -15.97 6.97 9.84
N VAL A 227 -14.91 7.70 9.52
CA VAL A 227 -14.59 8.22 8.19
C VAL A 227 -13.17 7.79 7.86
N ILE A 228 -12.98 7.15 6.69
CA ILE A 228 -11.68 6.82 6.15
C ILE A 228 -11.38 7.81 5.01
N LEU A 229 -10.25 8.50 5.09
CA LEU A 229 -9.75 9.33 4.02
C LEU A 229 -8.85 8.51 3.10
N ALA A 230 -9.36 8.16 1.92
CA ALA A 230 -8.63 7.44 0.90
C ALA A 230 -8.54 8.26 -0.42
N THR A 231 -8.42 9.58 -0.28
CA THR A 231 -8.49 10.56 -1.38
C THR A 231 -7.22 10.65 -2.22
N GLY A 232 -6.21 9.83 -1.93
CA GLY A 232 -4.90 9.86 -2.57
C GLY A 232 -4.00 10.96 -2.00
N GLY A 233 -2.85 11.16 -2.64
CA GLY A 233 -1.87 12.15 -2.21
C GLY A 233 -2.25 13.57 -2.62
N PHE A 234 -1.72 14.54 -1.91
CA PHE A 234 -1.93 15.99 -2.14
C PHE A 234 -0.75 16.67 -2.87
N GLY A 235 0.19 15.91 -3.43
CA GLY A 235 1.38 16.48 -4.11
C GLY A 235 1.09 17.39 -5.31
N ALA A 236 -0.13 17.36 -5.86
CA ALA A 236 -0.58 18.31 -6.88
C ALA A 236 -1.17 19.62 -6.30
N ASN A 237 -1.40 19.68 -4.99
CA ASN A 237 -1.86 20.88 -4.30
C ASN A 237 -0.65 21.64 -3.76
N LEU A 238 -0.15 22.60 -4.55
CA LEU A 238 1.08 23.32 -4.23
C LEU A 238 0.97 24.15 -2.94
N ASP A 239 -0.23 24.61 -2.59
CA ASP A 239 -0.45 25.37 -1.35
C ASP A 239 -0.25 24.45 -0.13
N MET A 240 -0.80 23.22 -0.16
CA MET A 240 -0.59 22.23 0.90
C MET A 240 0.84 21.70 0.98
N VAL A 241 1.58 21.70 -0.13
CA VAL A 241 2.98 21.26 -0.15
C VAL A 241 3.92 22.34 0.39
N ALA A 242 3.51 23.62 0.31
CA ALA A 242 4.32 24.76 0.76
C ALA A 242 4.20 25.05 2.26
N GLU A 243 3.21 24.48 2.96
CA GLU A 243 3.03 24.57 4.41
C GLU A 243 3.93 23.57 5.16
#